data_bfb032edb135898d216d67fe926690a3
#
_entry.id   bfb032edb135898d216d67fe926690a3
#
_cell.length_a   1.000
_cell.length_b   1.000
_cell.length_c   1.000
_cell.angle_alpha   90.00
_cell.angle_beta   90.00
_cell.angle_gamma   90.00
#
_symmetry.space_group_name_H-M   'P 1'
#
loop_
_entity.id
_entity.type
_entity.pdbx_description
1 polymer ?
#
loop_
_entity_poly.entity_id
_entity_poly.type
_entity_poly.pdbx_seq_one_letter_code
_entity_poly.pdbx_strand_id
1 'polypeptide(L)'
;MLYRTFLFLFLALSLSSCNKKSETNSKISETKLPNFGNVDVDKIFTDTNNSLQNEDSVKKTIRNYYENVWEKGNLSGGLLVAKGNNILFEDYRGFGQVNDKMPIDKNTPLHVASVSKTMTAMATMKLVEGGLLKLDDHLTKFFPKFPYPEVTVFNLLTQRSGLPKYELFIEKIDPAAAEMKKKYLTNQDILNLLTAYKPELARPTNSGFMYCNTNFAMLALIVEKVTKMPFPQAMQEILFRPLKMDHTYIYKEKDSITASRSFFNGNNRLYPLDHLDLIYGDKNVYTTPRDLLNFSKALYAKNFLRADLMKLVFEPHSNENPGINNYGVGFRMKIFDNGEKLTYHNGWWHGSNAVFAHLLKSNVTIIAIGNKYSSRVYSALSLSGLFEDFPYETEKLLEVTNPKDSLKTDEGAE
;
A
#
# COMPACT_ATOMS: atom_id res chain seq x y z
N MET A 1 -20.06 79.22 31.41
CA MET A 1 -19.58 80.53 30.92
C MET A 1 -18.34 80.27 30.06
N LEU A 2 -18.39 80.77 28.84
CA LEU A 2 -17.36 81.03 27.82
C LEU A 2 -16.56 79.90 27.20
N TYR A 3 -16.92 79.68 25.92
CA TYR A 3 -16.21 79.14 24.79
C TYR A 3 -14.78 79.70 24.61
N ARG A 4 -13.88 78.86 24.11
CA ARG A 4 -12.87 79.23 23.13
C ARG A 4 -12.48 78.07 22.25
N THR A 5 -12.97 78.10 21.03
CA THR A 5 -12.52 77.37 19.83
C THR A 5 -11.05 77.70 19.53
N PHE A 6 -10.24 76.65 19.26
CA PHE A 6 -8.97 76.76 18.53
C PHE A 6 -8.96 75.90 17.34
N LEU A 7 -8.97 76.51 16.17
CA LEU A 7 -8.82 75.94 14.84
C LEU A 7 -7.32 75.71 14.59
N PHE A 8 -6.88 74.51 14.39
CA PHE A 8 -5.55 74.19 13.87
C PHE A 8 -5.65 73.61 12.48
N LEU A 9 -5.17 74.40 11.54
CA LEU A 9 -4.93 74.06 10.14
C LEU A 9 -3.69 73.13 10.06
N PHE A 10 -3.80 71.88 9.67
CA PHE A 10 -2.65 71.05 9.37
C PHE A 10 -2.51 70.88 7.87
N LEU A 11 -1.43 71.41 7.36
CA LEU A 11 -0.93 71.33 5.99
C LEU A 11 -0.48 69.89 5.70
N ALA A 12 -1.14 69.25 4.77
CA ALA A 12 -0.77 67.91 4.32
C ALA A 12 0.39 67.99 3.31
N LEU A 13 1.58 67.64 3.74
CA LEU A 13 2.72 67.36 2.87
C LEU A 13 2.66 65.87 2.46
N SER A 14 2.28 65.63 1.20
CA SER A 14 2.34 64.34 0.55
C SER A 14 3.79 63.98 0.21
N LEU A 15 4.39 63.07 0.98
CA LEU A 15 5.62 62.40 0.60
C LEU A 15 5.24 61.05 -0.07
N SER A 16 5.28 61.04 -1.40
CA SER A 16 5.21 59.82 -2.19
C SER A 16 6.51 59.04 -2.02
N SER A 17 6.51 58.06 -1.13
CA SER A 17 7.58 57.05 -1.07
C SER A 17 7.17 55.88 -1.92
N CYS A 18 7.72 55.78 -3.14
CA CYS A 18 7.67 54.59 -3.96
C CYS A 18 8.49 53.48 -3.34
N ASN A 19 7.87 52.65 -2.52
CA ASN A 19 8.44 51.34 -2.12
C ASN A 19 8.11 50.34 -3.21
N LYS A 20 9.01 50.15 -4.18
CA LYS A 20 9.03 48.98 -5.05
C LYS A 20 9.35 47.79 -4.18
N LYS A 21 8.33 47.10 -3.66
CA LYS A 21 8.45 45.68 -3.26
C LYS A 21 8.76 44.89 -4.52
N SER A 22 10.00 44.46 -4.67
CA SER A 22 10.34 43.39 -5.61
C SER A 22 9.66 42.13 -5.11
N GLU A 23 8.48 41.81 -5.67
CA GLU A 23 7.94 40.44 -5.60
C GLU A 23 8.87 39.57 -6.41
N THR A 24 9.85 38.97 -5.76
CA THR A 24 10.52 37.79 -6.25
C THR A 24 9.50 36.67 -6.20
N ASN A 25 8.64 36.58 -7.22
CA ASN A 25 7.94 35.38 -7.57
C ASN A 25 8.98 34.32 -7.92
N SER A 26 9.45 33.59 -6.91
CA SER A 26 10.12 32.31 -7.14
C SER A 26 9.05 31.40 -7.76
N LYS A 27 8.98 31.38 -9.08
CA LYS A 27 8.33 30.30 -9.80
C LYS A 27 9.02 29.03 -9.33
N ILE A 28 8.42 28.32 -8.37
CA ILE A 28 8.71 26.93 -8.11
C ILE A 28 8.48 26.27 -9.47
N SER A 29 9.53 25.87 -10.16
CA SER A 29 9.41 25.12 -11.39
C SER A 29 8.68 23.84 -11.02
N GLU A 30 7.41 23.75 -11.38
CA GLU A 30 6.66 22.50 -11.28
C GLU A 30 7.49 21.48 -12.06
N THR A 31 8.06 20.51 -11.35
CA THR A 31 8.73 19.38 -11.98
C THR A 31 7.64 18.61 -12.69
N LYS A 32 7.48 18.86 -13.99
CA LYS A 32 6.49 18.15 -14.80
C LYS A 32 6.88 16.68 -14.80
N LEU A 33 6.04 15.86 -14.17
CA LEU A 33 6.23 14.40 -14.20
C LEU A 33 6.27 13.94 -15.66
N PRO A 34 7.09 12.95 -16.01
CA PRO A 34 7.03 12.32 -17.31
C PRO A 34 5.61 11.82 -17.58
N ASN A 35 5.23 11.76 -18.84
CA ASN A 35 4.01 11.06 -19.22
C ASN A 35 4.24 9.56 -18.98
N PHE A 36 3.65 9.02 -17.93
CA PHE A 36 3.76 7.59 -17.57
C PHE A 36 2.91 6.66 -18.46
N GLY A 37 2.39 7.17 -19.58
CA GLY A 37 1.49 6.44 -20.47
C GLY A 37 0.07 6.36 -19.90
N ASN A 38 -0.92 6.46 -20.77
CA ASN A 38 -2.32 6.21 -20.40
C ASN A 38 -2.61 4.72 -20.57
N VAL A 39 -2.74 4.02 -19.46
CA VAL A 39 -3.33 2.69 -19.44
C VAL A 39 -4.84 2.85 -19.33
N ASP A 40 -5.56 2.54 -20.39
CA ASP A 40 -7.01 2.47 -20.34
C ASP A 40 -7.43 1.13 -19.74
N VAL A 41 -7.67 1.14 -18.42
CA VAL A 41 -8.01 -0.09 -17.66
C VAL A 41 -9.30 -0.76 -18.14
N ASP A 42 -10.19 -0.01 -18.82
CA ASP A 42 -11.43 -0.55 -19.36
C ASP A 42 -11.20 -1.33 -20.66
N LYS A 43 -10.10 -1.03 -21.36
CA LYS A 43 -9.72 -1.73 -22.60
C LYS A 43 -8.79 -2.92 -22.40
N ILE A 44 -8.24 -3.09 -21.21
CA ILE A 44 -7.45 -4.29 -20.91
C ILE A 44 -8.42 -5.48 -20.92
N PHE A 45 -8.03 -6.55 -21.61
CA PHE A 45 -8.83 -7.78 -21.76
C PHE A 45 -10.13 -7.68 -22.59
N THR A 46 -10.39 -6.61 -23.31
CA THR A 46 -11.57 -6.55 -24.21
C THR A 46 -11.50 -7.57 -25.34
N ASP A 47 -10.28 -7.83 -25.85
CA ASP A 47 -10.03 -8.74 -26.97
C ASP A 47 -9.59 -10.15 -26.52
N THR A 48 -9.64 -10.43 -25.21
CA THR A 48 -9.25 -11.73 -24.66
C THR A 48 -10.49 -12.54 -24.29
N ASN A 49 -10.40 -13.85 -24.53
CA ASN A 49 -11.43 -14.76 -24.03
C ASN A 49 -11.28 -14.90 -22.51
N ASN A 50 -12.11 -14.19 -21.76
CA ASN A 50 -12.15 -14.23 -20.29
C ASN A 50 -13.12 -15.31 -19.78
N SER A 51 -13.69 -16.15 -20.63
CA SER A 51 -14.54 -17.27 -20.21
C SER A 51 -13.73 -18.37 -19.52
N LEU A 52 -14.39 -19.07 -18.65
CA LEU A 52 -13.84 -20.26 -17.98
C LEU A 52 -14.59 -21.49 -18.45
N GLN A 53 -13.86 -22.57 -18.68
CA GLN A 53 -14.48 -23.88 -18.76
C GLN A 53 -15.07 -24.19 -17.37
N ASN A 54 -16.36 -24.55 -17.29
CA ASN A 54 -17.07 -24.78 -16.02
C ASN A 54 -17.23 -23.54 -15.11
N GLU A 55 -17.43 -22.35 -15.69
CA GLU A 55 -17.57 -21.09 -14.95
C GLU A 55 -18.61 -21.15 -13.82
N ASP A 56 -19.76 -21.79 -14.06
CA ASP A 56 -20.83 -21.93 -13.05
C ASP A 56 -20.37 -22.76 -11.85
N SER A 57 -19.59 -23.82 -12.09
CA SER A 57 -19.01 -24.61 -11.00
C SER A 57 -18.00 -23.80 -10.19
N VAL A 58 -17.13 -23.03 -10.85
CA VAL A 58 -16.17 -22.14 -10.19
C VAL A 58 -16.89 -21.08 -9.37
N LYS A 59 -17.88 -20.40 -9.93
CA LYS A 59 -18.71 -19.40 -9.21
C LYS A 59 -19.38 -20.02 -7.99
N LYS A 60 -19.93 -21.22 -8.12
CA LYS A 60 -20.57 -21.95 -7.01
C LYS A 60 -19.54 -22.26 -5.91
N THR A 61 -18.35 -22.70 -6.26
CA THR A 61 -17.29 -22.99 -5.28
C THR A 61 -16.86 -21.73 -4.54
N ILE A 62 -16.67 -20.61 -5.25
CA ILE A 62 -16.31 -19.33 -4.62
C ILE A 62 -17.44 -18.85 -3.68
N ARG A 63 -18.71 -19.00 -4.09
CA ARG A 63 -19.86 -18.67 -3.25
C ARG A 63 -19.89 -19.52 -1.98
N ASN A 64 -19.72 -20.83 -2.10
CA ASN A 64 -19.67 -21.74 -0.95
C ASN A 64 -18.53 -21.36 0.00
N TYR A 65 -17.34 -21.02 -0.54
CA TYR A 65 -16.24 -20.50 0.25
C TYR A 65 -16.66 -19.23 1.01
N TYR A 66 -17.30 -18.27 0.33
CA TYR A 66 -17.74 -17.01 0.94
C TYR A 66 -18.72 -17.28 2.08
N GLU A 67 -19.76 -18.06 1.85
CA GLU A 67 -20.76 -18.43 2.87
C GLU A 67 -20.11 -19.10 4.08
N ASN A 68 -19.18 -20.05 3.85
CA ASN A 68 -18.54 -20.80 4.92
C ASN A 68 -17.51 -19.97 5.70
N VAL A 69 -16.70 -19.20 5.02
CA VAL A 69 -15.58 -18.47 5.64
C VAL A 69 -16.03 -17.08 6.11
N TRP A 70 -16.74 -16.34 5.25
CA TRP A 70 -17.08 -14.95 5.51
C TRP A 70 -18.38 -14.81 6.32
N GLU A 71 -19.46 -15.43 5.87
CA GLU A 71 -20.76 -15.30 6.55
C GLU A 71 -20.77 -16.01 7.90
N LYS A 72 -20.53 -17.33 7.89
CA LYS A 72 -20.50 -18.12 9.13
C LYS A 72 -19.33 -17.72 10.05
N GLY A 73 -18.22 -17.21 9.46
CA GLY A 73 -17.09 -16.65 10.20
C GLY A 73 -17.34 -15.26 10.77
N ASN A 74 -18.47 -14.64 10.46
CA ASN A 74 -18.82 -13.27 10.85
C ASN A 74 -17.69 -12.26 10.49
N LEU A 75 -17.06 -12.42 9.33
CA LEU A 75 -16.07 -11.48 8.81
C LEU A 75 -16.77 -10.21 8.35
N SER A 76 -16.02 -9.12 8.28
CA SER A 76 -16.50 -7.81 7.83
C SER A 76 -15.50 -7.26 6.80
N GLY A 77 -16.00 -6.85 5.64
CA GLY A 77 -15.17 -6.39 4.53
C GLY A 77 -15.73 -6.81 3.18
N GLY A 78 -14.87 -7.00 2.18
CA GLY A 78 -15.23 -7.40 0.82
C GLY A 78 -14.35 -8.51 0.26
N LEU A 79 -14.95 -9.37 -0.56
CA LEU A 79 -14.28 -10.38 -1.39
C LEU A 79 -14.62 -10.14 -2.86
N LEU A 80 -13.60 -10.11 -3.72
CA LEU A 80 -13.76 -10.03 -5.17
C LEU A 80 -12.83 -11.05 -5.84
N VAL A 81 -13.37 -11.82 -6.77
CA VAL A 81 -12.61 -12.73 -7.65
C VAL A 81 -13.00 -12.42 -9.09
N ALA A 82 -12.00 -12.13 -9.92
CA ALA A 82 -12.21 -11.80 -11.32
C ALA A 82 -11.21 -12.52 -12.24
N LYS A 83 -11.64 -12.84 -13.46
CA LYS A 83 -10.79 -13.28 -14.58
C LYS A 83 -10.82 -12.19 -15.66
N GLY A 84 -9.72 -11.47 -15.81
CA GLY A 84 -9.68 -10.28 -16.68
C GLY A 84 -10.77 -9.27 -16.30
N ASN A 85 -11.70 -8.99 -17.23
CA ASN A 85 -12.84 -8.11 -16.99
C ASN A 85 -14.08 -8.82 -16.41
N ASN A 86 -14.08 -10.15 -16.36
CA ASN A 86 -15.21 -10.93 -15.86
C ASN A 86 -15.12 -11.09 -14.35
N ILE A 87 -16.01 -10.41 -13.61
CA ILE A 87 -16.15 -10.59 -12.16
C ILE A 87 -16.92 -11.89 -11.91
N LEU A 88 -16.22 -12.90 -11.40
CA LEU A 88 -16.79 -14.21 -11.09
C LEU A 88 -17.57 -14.21 -9.77
N PHE A 89 -17.09 -13.39 -8.82
CA PHE A 89 -17.73 -13.22 -7.52
C PHE A 89 -17.38 -11.84 -6.93
N GLU A 90 -18.34 -11.21 -6.33
CA GLU A 90 -18.14 -9.96 -5.56
C GLU A 90 -19.22 -9.88 -4.48
N ASP A 91 -18.80 -9.69 -3.23
CA ASP A 91 -19.73 -9.45 -2.14
C ASP A 91 -19.08 -8.65 -1.01
N TYR A 92 -19.92 -7.95 -0.24
CA TYR A 92 -19.54 -7.02 0.82
C TYR A 92 -20.42 -7.21 2.04
N ARG A 93 -19.83 -7.06 3.22
CA ARG A 93 -20.59 -7.19 4.48
C ARG A 93 -19.97 -6.42 5.63
N GLY A 94 -20.78 -6.14 6.62
CA GLY A 94 -20.39 -5.44 7.85
C GLY A 94 -20.41 -3.94 7.69
N PHE A 95 -19.68 -3.25 8.55
CA PHE A 95 -19.69 -1.80 8.63
C PHE A 95 -18.26 -1.24 8.55
N GLY A 96 -18.08 -0.22 7.74
CA GLY A 96 -16.85 0.60 7.71
C GLY A 96 -16.71 1.40 8.99
N GLN A 97 -17.83 1.96 9.48
CA GLN A 97 -17.95 2.59 10.78
C GLN A 97 -19.16 2.01 11.52
N VAL A 98 -18.92 1.33 12.63
CA VAL A 98 -19.99 0.63 13.38
C VAL A 98 -20.94 1.61 14.05
N ASN A 99 -20.40 2.68 14.66
CA ASN A 99 -21.22 3.66 15.37
C ASN A 99 -22.21 4.38 14.46
N ASP A 100 -21.78 4.70 13.25
CA ASP A 100 -22.58 5.42 12.26
C ASP A 100 -23.38 4.45 11.37
N LYS A 101 -23.25 3.14 11.63
CA LYS A 101 -23.90 2.08 10.83
C LYS A 101 -23.65 2.25 9.32
N MET A 102 -22.45 2.72 8.94
CA MET A 102 -22.02 2.88 7.54
C MET A 102 -21.74 1.49 6.94
N PRO A 103 -22.62 0.94 6.10
CA PRO A 103 -22.40 -0.39 5.53
C PRO A 103 -21.20 -0.37 4.60
N ILE A 104 -20.51 -1.51 4.50
CA ILE A 104 -19.47 -1.71 3.50
C ILE A 104 -20.13 -2.09 2.19
N ASP A 105 -19.78 -1.39 1.14
CA ASP A 105 -20.18 -1.65 -0.24
C ASP A 105 -18.99 -1.56 -1.19
N LYS A 106 -19.26 -1.69 -2.51
CA LYS A 106 -18.23 -1.63 -3.56
C LYS A 106 -17.44 -0.31 -3.62
N ASN A 107 -17.96 0.76 -3.03
CA ASN A 107 -17.36 2.10 -3.03
C ASN A 107 -16.72 2.44 -1.68
N THR A 108 -16.82 1.57 -0.68
CA THR A 108 -16.29 1.81 0.65
C THR A 108 -14.79 1.48 0.70
N PRO A 109 -13.88 2.47 0.81
CA PRO A 109 -12.46 2.21 0.93
C PRO A 109 -12.13 1.56 2.28
N LEU A 110 -11.37 0.47 2.23
CA LEU A 110 -10.88 -0.25 3.39
C LEU A 110 -9.35 -0.18 3.43
N HIS A 111 -8.79 -0.22 4.64
CA HIS A 111 -7.35 -0.24 4.85
C HIS A 111 -6.76 -1.58 4.41
N VAL A 112 -5.80 -1.56 3.51
CA VAL A 112 -5.17 -2.78 2.95
C VAL A 112 -3.81 -3.10 3.56
N ALA A 113 -3.37 -2.33 4.55
CA ALA A 113 -2.12 -2.53 5.25
C ALA A 113 -0.94 -2.78 4.27
N SER A 114 -0.15 -3.85 4.45
CA SER A 114 1.04 -4.12 3.65
C SER A 114 0.79 -4.39 2.16
N VAL A 115 -0.44 -4.59 1.70
CA VAL A 115 -0.75 -4.60 0.25
C VAL A 115 -0.37 -3.24 -0.39
N SER A 116 -0.34 -2.15 0.40
CA SER A 116 0.15 -0.83 -0.02
C SER A 116 1.55 -0.88 -0.66
N LYS A 117 2.40 -1.83 -0.23
CA LYS A 117 3.75 -1.98 -0.75
C LYS A 117 3.78 -2.26 -2.25
N THR A 118 2.81 -3.02 -2.76
CA THR A 118 2.71 -3.32 -4.19
C THR A 118 2.52 -2.03 -5.01
N MET A 119 1.67 -1.13 -4.53
CA MET A 119 1.39 0.15 -5.18
C MET A 119 2.56 1.13 -5.04
N THR A 120 3.20 1.20 -3.86
CA THR A 120 4.42 2.00 -3.66
C THR A 120 5.57 1.52 -4.56
N ALA A 121 5.74 0.21 -4.68
CA ALA A 121 6.72 -0.37 -5.58
C ALA A 121 6.45 0.01 -7.04
N MET A 122 5.21 -0.11 -7.52
CA MET A 122 4.87 0.24 -8.90
C MET A 122 5.01 1.73 -9.18
N ALA A 123 4.64 2.61 -8.25
CA ALA A 123 4.90 4.04 -8.37
C ALA A 123 6.41 4.33 -8.46
N THR A 124 7.23 3.66 -7.64
CA THR A 124 8.69 3.76 -7.71
C THR A 124 9.23 3.27 -9.06
N MET A 125 8.75 2.14 -9.57
CA MET A 125 9.15 1.59 -10.87
C MET A 125 8.72 2.49 -12.04
N LYS A 126 7.60 3.21 -11.95
CA LYS A 126 7.20 4.23 -12.93
C LYS A 126 8.19 5.41 -12.95
N LEU A 127 8.70 5.82 -11.79
CA LEU A 127 9.75 6.84 -11.72
C LEU A 127 11.08 6.35 -12.31
N VAL A 128 11.39 5.06 -12.15
CA VAL A 128 12.56 4.43 -12.80
C VAL A 128 12.37 4.40 -14.32
N GLU A 129 11.21 3.99 -14.82
CA GLU A 129 10.88 4.01 -16.24
C GLU A 129 10.99 5.41 -16.84
N GLY A 130 10.52 6.42 -16.10
CA GLY A 130 10.60 7.83 -16.49
C GLY A 130 11.99 8.45 -16.39
N GLY A 131 13.01 7.69 -15.97
CA GLY A 131 14.40 8.17 -15.84
C GLY A 131 14.64 9.14 -14.68
N LEU A 132 13.67 9.33 -13.79
CA LEU A 132 13.79 10.21 -12.62
C LEU A 132 14.51 9.54 -11.45
N LEU A 133 14.60 8.23 -11.47
CA LEU A 133 15.18 7.38 -10.42
C LEU A 133 15.91 6.21 -11.08
N LYS A 134 16.99 5.72 -10.44
CA LYS A 134 17.66 4.48 -10.83
C LYS A 134 17.54 3.46 -9.70
N LEU A 135 17.51 2.18 -10.05
CA LEU A 135 17.45 1.10 -9.06
C LEU A 135 18.72 1.01 -8.21
N ASP A 136 19.87 1.35 -8.78
CA ASP A 136 21.16 1.40 -8.13
C ASP A 136 21.47 2.74 -7.43
N ASP A 137 20.55 3.70 -7.45
CA ASP A 137 20.71 4.93 -6.69
C ASP A 137 20.80 4.62 -5.18
N HIS A 138 21.87 5.08 -4.56
CA HIS A 138 22.06 5.00 -3.10
C HIS A 138 21.19 6.01 -2.37
N LEU A 139 20.71 5.67 -1.18
CA LEU A 139 19.86 6.56 -0.39
C LEU A 139 20.57 7.86 0.00
N THR A 140 21.89 7.84 0.11
CA THR A 140 22.70 9.03 0.38
C THR A 140 22.59 10.10 -0.72
N LYS A 141 22.20 9.73 -1.95
CA LYS A 141 21.89 10.66 -3.03
C LYS A 141 20.71 11.58 -2.68
N PHE A 142 19.71 11.03 -2.00
CA PHE A 142 18.47 11.74 -1.64
C PHE A 142 18.56 12.33 -0.23
N PHE A 143 19.27 11.65 0.66
CA PHE A 143 19.44 11.96 2.07
C PHE A 143 20.93 11.91 2.44
N PRO A 144 21.71 12.99 2.23
CA PRO A 144 23.18 12.97 2.38
C PRO A 144 23.69 12.52 3.76
N LYS A 145 22.86 12.64 4.80
CA LYS A 145 23.21 12.20 6.17
C LYS A 145 22.69 10.79 6.50
N PHE A 146 22.13 10.07 5.53
CA PHE A 146 21.65 8.70 5.76
C PHE A 146 22.79 7.79 6.20
N PRO A 147 22.66 7.06 7.31
CA PRO A 147 23.80 6.42 7.96
C PRO A 147 24.29 5.11 7.31
N TYR A 148 23.56 4.59 6.32
CA TYR A 148 23.85 3.31 5.67
C TYR A 148 24.12 3.53 4.18
N PRO A 149 25.36 3.90 3.78
CA PRO A 149 25.67 4.34 2.42
C PRO A 149 25.50 3.25 1.36
N GLU A 150 25.56 1.97 1.73
CA GLU A 150 25.44 0.84 0.81
C GLU A 150 24.00 0.55 0.36
N VAL A 151 23.01 1.12 1.05
CA VAL A 151 21.60 0.83 0.75
C VAL A 151 21.16 1.54 -0.52
N THR A 152 20.63 0.76 -1.47
CA THR A 152 20.09 1.24 -2.74
C THR A 152 18.57 1.18 -2.78
N VAL A 153 17.97 1.84 -3.77
CA VAL A 153 16.54 1.76 -4.08
C VAL A 153 16.11 0.31 -4.31
N PHE A 154 16.92 -0.47 -5.04
CA PHE A 154 16.64 -1.87 -5.29
C PHE A 154 16.63 -2.73 -4.04
N ASN A 155 17.55 -2.46 -3.10
CA ASN A 155 17.57 -3.16 -1.81
C ASN A 155 16.28 -2.90 -1.00
N LEU A 156 15.75 -1.68 -1.05
CA LEU A 156 14.48 -1.36 -0.39
C LEU A 156 13.31 -2.11 -1.04
N LEU A 157 13.21 -2.05 -2.37
CA LEU A 157 12.13 -2.68 -3.16
C LEU A 157 12.06 -4.20 -2.98
N THR A 158 13.23 -4.84 -2.84
CA THR A 158 13.36 -6.30 -2.73
C THR A 158 13.53 -6.79 -1.29
N GLN A 159 13.36 -5.90 -0.29
CA GLN A 159 13.47 -6.25 1.14
C GLN A 159 14.85 -6.80 1.52
N ARG A 160 15.92 -6.23 0.92
CA ARG A 160 17.32 -6.67 1.12
C ARG A 160 18.23 -5.58 1.70
N SER A 161 17.67 -4.52 2.24
CA SER A 161 18.44 -3.39 2.79
C SER A 161 19.18 -3.72 4.07
N GLY A 162 18.64 -4.63 4.89
CA GLY A 162 19.11 -4.89 6.25
C GLY A 162 18.74 -3.80 7.26
N LEU A 163 17.93 -2.79 6.88
CA LEU A 163 17.52 -1.70 7.77
C LEU A 163 16.78 -2.22 9.00
N PRO A 164 16.97 -1.60 10.17
CA PRO A 164 16.21 -1.93 11.36
C PRO A 164 14.72 -1.58 11.17
N LYS A 165 13.84 -2.42 11.71
CA LYS A 165 12.40 -2.22 11.70
C LYS A 165 12.04 -1.02 12.58
N TYR A 166 11.39 0.02 12.03
CA TYR A 166 11.06 1.23 12.80
C TYR A 166 10.15 0.91 14.00
N GLU A 167 9.30 -0.09 13.91
CA GLU A 167 8.42 -0.54 14.98
C GLU A 167 9.19 -1.02 16.21
N LEU A 168 10.37 -1.60 15.99
CA LEU A 168 11.18 -2.17 17.04
C LEU A 168 12.27 -1.23 17.54
N PHE A 169 12.93 -0.49 16.65
CA PHE A 169 14.04 0.35 17.10
C PHE A 169 13.56 1.59 17.85
N ILE A 170 12.39 2.15 17.51
CA ILE A 170 11.80 3.28 18.24
C ILE A 170 11.57 2.94 19.72
N GLU A 171 11.19 1.71 20.02
CA GLU A 171 10.99 1.26 21.40
C GLU A 171 12.30 1.10 22.20
N LYS A 172 13.41 0.88 21.49
CA LYS A 172 14.74 0.71 22.08
C LYS A 172 15.54 2.00 22.19
N ILE A 173 15.18 3.01 21.41
CA ILE A 173 15.79 4.34 21.49
C ILE A 173 15.25 5.01 22.74
N ASP A 174 16.08 5.18 23.75
CA ASP A 174 16.03 5.96 24.99
C ASP A 174 14.68 6.62 25.40
N PRO A 175 14.46 7.08 26.65
CA PRO A 175 13.21 7.65 27.21
C PRO A 175 12.53 8.75 26.37
N ALA A 176 13.23 9.38 25.43
CA ALA A 176 12.62 10.19 24.35
C ALA A 176 11.55 9.40 23.56
N ALA A 177 11.61 8.08 23.50
CA ALA A 177 10.59 7.23 22.90
C ALA A 177 9.22 7.35 23.59
N ALA A 178 9.18 7.64 24.88
CA ALA A 178 7.94 7.87 25.62
C ALA A 178 7.23 9.15 25.16
N GLU A 179 7.97 10.21 24.83
CA GLU A 179 7.42 11.43 24.25
C GLU A 179 6.97 11.23 22.80
N MET A 180 7.68 10.39 22.03
CA MET A 180 7.30 10.06 20.65
C MET A 180 5.99 9.27 20.56
N LYS A 181 5.68 8.44 21.56
CA LYS A 181 4.38 7.71 21.64
C LYS A 181 3.19 8.62 21.88
N LYS A 182 3.40 9.87 22.26
CA LYS A 182 2.32 10.85 22.49
C LYS A 182 1.88 11.59 21.24
N LYS A 183 2.60 11.48 20.12
CA LYS A 183 2.28 12.10 18.83
C LYS A 183 2.34 11.06 17.71
N TYR A 184 1.63 11.30 16.64
CA TYR A 184 1.80 10.52 15.42
C TYR A 184 3.18 10.80 14.80
N LEU A 185 3.91 9.74 14.46
CA LEU A 185 5.16 9.83 13.75
C LEU A 185 4.92 9.88 12.23
N THR A 186 5.78 10.62 11.56
CA THR A 186 5.82 10.73 10.11
C THR A 186 7.00 9.94 9.54
N ASN A 187 7.01 9.70 8.24
CA ASN A 187 8.16 9.12 7.55
C ASN A 187 9.43 9.94 7.77
N GLN A 188 9.31 11.28 7.82
CA GLN A 188 10.45 12.16 8.10
C GLN A 188 10.98 11.97 9.53
N ASP A 189 10.11 11.73 10.52
CA ASP A 189 10.55 11.41 11.88
C ASP A 189 11.36 10.11 11.88
N ILE A 190 10.94 9.08 11.14
CA ILE A 190 11.71 7.83 11.01
C ILE A 190 13.11 8.09 10.41
N LEU A 191 13.20 8.86 9.34
CA LEU A 191 14.48 9.23 8.73
C LEU A 191 15.36 10.01 9.71
N ASN A 192 14.78 10.95 10.45
CA ASN A 192 15.50 11.74 11.45
C ASN A 192 16.05 10.85 12.58
N LEU A 193 15.26 9.88 13.05
CA LEU A 193 15.67 8.93 14.08
C LEU A 193 16.80 8.02 13.59
N LEU A 194 16.70 7.46 12.37
CA LEU A 194 17.78 6.68 11.76
C LEU A 194 19.07 7.48 11.66
N THR A 195 18.97 8.76 11.28
CA THR A 195 20.13 9.65 11.12
C THR A 195 20.78 10.03 12.45
N ALA A 196 19.96 10.32 13.46
CA ALA A 196 20.43 10.78 14.77
C ALA A 196 21.03 9.65 15.61
N TYR A 197 20.37 8.50 15.64
CA TYR A 197 20.72 7.39 16.53
C TYR A 197 21.54 6.29 15.84
N LYS A 198 21.49 6.21 14.51
CA LYS A 198 22.24 5.24 13.69
C LYS A 198 22.17 3.81 14.24
N PRO A 199 20.95 3.28 14.50
CA PRO A 199 20.82 1.93 15.03
C PRO A 199 21.52 0.93 14.08
N GLU A 200 22.10 -0.14 14.64
CA GLU A 200 22.78 -1.15 13.84
C GLU A 200 21.84 -1.76 12.78
N LEU A 201 22.39 -2.09 11.62
CA LEU A 201 21.68 -2.88 10.63
C LEU A 201 21.28 -4.23 11.24
N ALA A 202 20.05 -4.67 11.03
CA ALA A 202 19.58 -5.97 11.49
C ALA A 202 20.30 -7.13 10.77
N ARG A 203 20.86 -6.86 9.56
CA ARG A 203 21.76 -7.72 8.82
C ARG A 203 22.53 -6.89 7.77
N PRO A 204 23.68 -7.36 7.27
CA PRO A 204 24.41 -6.64 6.23
C PRO A 204 23.54 -6.41 4.98
N THR A 205 23.67 -5.24 4.36
CA THR A 205 22.94 -4.89 3.13
C THR A 205 23.18 -5.95 2.05
N ASN A 206 22.13 -6.36 1.38
CA ASN A 206 22.09 -7.37 0.31
C ASN A 206 22.54 -8.79 0.72
N SER A 207 22.72 -9.08 2.00
CA SER A 207 23.11 -10.42 2.47
C SER A 207 21.95 -11.43 2.48
N GLY A 208 20.71 -11.00 2.26
CA GLY A 208 19.54 -11.85 2.19
C GLY A 208 18.24 -11.09 2.43
N PHE A 209 17.15 -11.79 2.24
CA PHE A 209 15.80 -11.26 2.46
C PHE A 209 15.55 -11.00 3.96
N MET A 210 14.98 -9.84 4.25
CA MET A 210 14.43 -9.50 5.56
C MET A 210 13.28 -8.52 5.39
N TYR A 211 12.08 -8.98 5.64
CA TYR A 211 10.90 -8.12 5.56
C TYR A 211 10.99 -6.96 6.55
N CYS A 212 10.90 -5.73 6.05
CA CYS A 212 11.10 -4.53 6.84
C CYS A 212 10.23 -3.37 6.32
N ASN A 213 9.34 -2.86 7.17
CA ASN A 213 8.47 -1.73 6.83
C ASN A 213 9.25 -0.44 6.59
N THR A 214 10.37 -0.24 7.29
CA THR A 214 11.26 0.92 7.11
C THR A 214 11.66 1.10 5.63
N ASN A 215 11.83 0.01 4.88
CA ASN A 215 12.18 0.08 3.46
C ASN A 215 11.18 0.89 2.66
N PHE A 216 9.90 0.60 2.84
CA PHE A 216 8.84 1.24 2.08
C PHE A 216 8.49 2.63 2.62
N ALA A 217 8.71 2.88 3.90
CA ALA A 217 8.65 4.23 4.46
C ALA A 217 9.74 5.14 3.83
N MET A 218 10.96 4.62 3.61
CA MET A 218 12.03 5.35 2.92
C MET A 218 11.75 5.52 1.42
N LEU A 219 11.19 4.50 0.74
CA LEU A 219 10.76 4.62 -0.66
C LEU A 219 9.74 5.76 -0.85
N ALA A 220 8.79 5.90 0.07
CA ALA A 220 7.83 6.99 0.01
C ALA A 220 8.51 8.36 0.09
N LEU A 221 9.49 8.55 0.97
CA LEU A 221 10.29 9.79 1.04
C LEU A 221 11.13 10.02 -0.23
N ILE A 222 11.64 8.95 -0.87
CA ILE A 222 12.34 9.06 -2.16
C ILE A 222 11.38 9.53 -3.24
N VAL A 223 10.16 8.98 -3.29
CA VAL A 223 9.11 9.42 -4.22
C VAL A 223 8.82 10.92 -4.03
N GLU A 224 8.64 11.39 -2.79
CA GLU A 224 8.46 12.81 -2.50
C GLU A 224 9.64 13.66 -2.98
N LYS A 225 10.86 13.20 -2.71
CA LYS A 225 12.09 13.92 -3.07
C LYS A 225 12.24 14.08 -4.57
N VAL A 226 11.91 13.03 -5.32
CA VAL A 226 12.06 12.96 -6.78
C VAL A 226 10.94 13.73 -7.49
N THR A 227 9.70 13.57 -7.03
CA THR A 227 8.54 14.23 -7.64
C THR A 227 8.34 15.67 -7.19
N LYS A 228 8.93 16.08 -6.06
CA LYS A 228 8.67 17.35 -5.37
C LYS A 228 7.22 17.52 -4.92
N MET A 229 6.51 16.41 -4.72
CA MET A 229 5.12 16.35 -4.26
C MET A 229 5.05 15.57 -2.95
N PRO A 230 4.09 15.88 -2.05
CA PRO A 230 3.75 14.98 -0.96
C PRO A 230 3.37 13.60 -1.49
N PHE A 231 3.77 12.53 -0.81
CA PHE A 231 3.53 11.15 -1.25
C PHE A 231 2.06 10.87 -1.64
N PRO A 232 1.05 11.31 -0.85
CA PRO A 232 -0.35 11.12 -1.26
C PRO A 232 -0.70 11.74 -2.61
N GLN A 233 -0.13 12.92 -2.92
CA GLN A 233 -0.34 13.57 -4.21
C GLN A 233 0.42 12.85 -5.32
N ALA A 234 1.67 12.47 -5.09
CA ALA A 234 2.46 11.71 -6.06
C ALA A 234 1.77 10.39 -6.44
N MET A 235 1.21 9.66 -5.47
CA MET A 235 0.48 8.42 -5.72
C MET A 235 -0.79 8.65 -6.56
N GLN A 236 -1.49 9.76 -6.35
CA GLN A 236 -2.63 10.14 -7.18
C GLN A 236 -2.23 10.38 -8.63
N GLU A 237 -1.15 11.14 -8.86
CA GLU A 237 -0.71 11.50 -10.22
C GLU A 237 -0.07 10.31 -10.97
N ILE A 238 0.73 9.50 -10.27
CA ILE A 238 1.48 8.41 -10.90
C ILE A 238 0.61 7.17 -11.11
N LEU A 239 -0.30 6.86 -10.19
CA LEU A 239 -0.95 5.56 -10.14
C LEU A 239 -2.47 5.64 -10.03
N PHE A 240 -3.04 6.30 -9.01
CA PHE A 240 -4.45 6.11 -8.68
C PHE A 240 -5.36 6.72 -9.75
N ARG A 241 -5.15 7.98 -10.13
CA ARG A 241 -5.95 8.65 -11.15
C ARG A 241 -5.79 8.02 -12.55
N PRO A 242 -4.54 7.75 -13.04
CA PRO A 242 -4.37 7.07 -14.33
C PRO A 242 -5.06 5.71 -14.43
N LEU A 243 -5.21 5.00 -13.32
CA LEU A 243 -5.83 3.67 -13.26
C LEU A 243 -7.31 3.70 -12.84
N LYS A 244 -7.94 4.89 -12.77
CA LYS A 244 -9.34 5.05 -12.33
C LYS A 244 -9.62 4.38 -10.98
N MET A 245 -8.68 4.55 -10.05
CA MET A 245 -8.82 4.10 -8.65
C MET A 245 -9.44 5.23 -7.82
N ASP A 246 -10.68 5.57 -8.15
CA ASP A 246 -11.34 6.81 -7.71
C ASP A 246 -11.65 6.84 -6.20
N HIS A 247 -11.71 5.67 -5.56
CA HIS A 247 -11.96 5.51 -4.12
C HIS A 247 -10.66 5.20 -3.34
N THR A 248 -9.48 5.35 -3.99
CA THR A 248 -8.19 5.02 -3.38
C THR A 248 -7.45 6.27 -2.93
N TYR A 249 -6.94 6.23 -1.71
CA TYR A 249 -6.16 7.33 -1.14
C TYR A 249 -5.13 6.84 -0.10
N ILE A 250 -4.16 7.70 0.21
CA ILE A 250 -3.25 7.52 1.34
C ILE A 250 -3.86 8.21 2.55
N TYR A 251 -4.05 7.46 3.63
CA TYR A 251 -4.65 7.94 4.88
C TYR A 251 -3.85 9.09 5.49
N LYS A 252 -4.58 10.09 5.97
CA LYS A 252 -4.08 11.26 6.70
C LYS A 252 -4.89 11.42 7.99
N GLU A 253 -4.35 12.11 8.96
CA GLU A 253 -5.00 12.32 10.26
C GLU A 253 -6.44 12.86 10.15
N LYS A 254 -6.68 13.80 9.23
CA LYS A 254 -8.01 14.37 8.97
C LYS A 254 -9.05 13.33 8.51
N ASP A 255 -8.59 12.23 7.93
CA ASP A 255 -9.46 11.18 7.42
C ASP A 255 -10.00 10.27 8.54
N SER A 256 -9.47 10.42 9.77
CA SER A 256 -9.87 9.64 10.95
C SER A 256 -11.38 9.72 11.27
N ILE A 257 -12.04 10.78 10.82
CA ILE A 257 -13.48 11.01 11.02
C ILE A 257 -14.32 10.20 10.03
N THR A 258 -13.89 10.09 8.76
CA THR A 258 -14.67 9.54 7.65
C THR A 258 -14.17 8.20 7.14
N ALA A 259 -12.89 7.88 7.38
CA ALA A 259 -12.31 6.61 6.93
C ALA A 259 -12.94 5.41 7.63
N SER A 260 -13.00 4.30 6.92
CA SER A 260 -13.35 3.03 7.54
C SER A 260 -12.38 2.70 8.68
N ARG A 261 -12.92 2.18 9.77
CA ARG A 261 -12.15 1.81 10.96
C ARG A 261 -12.03 0.30 11.06
N SER A 262 -11.03 -0.16 11.79
CA SER A 262 -10.86 -1.57 12.07
C SER A 262 -11.27 -1.95 13.50
N PHE A 263 -11.66 -3.21 13.68
CA PHE A 263 -12.32 -3.69 14.89
C PHE A 263 -11.68 -4.98 15.41
N PHE A 264 -11.76 -5.19 16.73
CA PHE A 264 -11.49 -6.49 17.35
C PHE A 264 -12.57 -7.50 16.96
N ASN A 265 -12.18 -8.76 16.80
CA ASN A 265 -13.09 -9.80 16.31
C ASN A 265 -14.28 -10.05 17.27
N GLY A 266 -14.02 -10.14 18.57
CA GLY A 266 -15.00 -10.65 19.52
C GLY A 266 -16.16 -9.70 19.86
N ASN A 267 -15.97 -8.37 19.80
CA ASN A 267 -16.88 -7.41 20.41
C ASN A 267 -17.14 -6.13 19.61
N ASN A 268 -16.71 -6.05 18.35
CA ASN A 268 -16.81 -4.87 17.52
C ASN A 268 -16.19 -3.59 18.13
N ARG A 269 -15.31 -3.72 19.14
CA ARG A 269 -14.58 -2.59 19.70
C ARG A 269 -13.58 -2.09 18.66
N LEU A 270 -13.50 -0.77 18.49
CA LEU A 270 -12.53 -0.12 17.62
C LEU A 270 -11.09 -0.43 18.06
N TYR A 271 -10.23 -0.75 17.12
CA TYR A 271 -8.81 -0.62 17.35
C TYR A 271 -8.46 0.85 17.54
N PRO A 272 -7.76 1.21 18.63
CA PRO A 272 -7.27 2.56 18.80
C PRO A 272 -6.21 2.82 17.72
N LEU A 273 -6.13 4.07 17.26
CA LEU A 273 -5.00 4.53 16.46
C LEU A 273 -3.79 4.67 17.39
N ASP A 274 -2.60 4.40 16.85
CA ASP A 274 -1.35 4.55 17.56
C ASP A 274 -0.39 5.53 16.86
N HIS A 275 0.76 5.75 17.48
CA HIS A 275 1.75 6.71 17.00
C HIS A 275 2.35 6.38 15.63
N LEU A 276 2.18 5.16 15.11
CA LEU A 276 2.71 4.70 13.82
C LEU A 276 1.70 4.81 12.68
N ASP A 277 0.46 5.21 12.96
CA ASP A 277 -0.64 5.17 11.98
C ASP A 277 -0.55 6.22 10.87
N LEU A 278 0.36 7.19 10.96
CA LEU A 278 0.59 8.15 9.89
C LEU A 278 1.82 7.86 9.02
N ILE A 279 2.53 6.75 9.28
CA ILE A 279 3.63 6.30 8.41
C ILE A 279 3.02 5.66 7.16
N TYR A 280 3.47 6.09 5.98
CA TYR A 280 2.95 5.66 4.69
C TYR A 280 4.03 5.04 3.80
N GLY A 281 3.58 4.44 2.68
CA GLY A 281 4.42 3.71 1.73
C GLY A 281 4.48 2.23 2.03
N ASP A 282 4.67 1.83 3.28
CA ASP A 282 4.62 0.45 3.76
C ASP A 282 3.19 -0.02 4.05
N LYS A 283 2.32 0.93 4.41
CA LYS A 283 0.90 0.77 4.72
C LYS A 283 0.15 2.06 4.40
N ASN A 284 -1.08 2.21 4.88
CA ASN A 284 -1.92 3.41 4.80
C ASN A 284 -2.57 3.69 3.44
N VAL A 285 -2.56 2.74 2.51
CA VAL A 285 -3.51 2.80 1.40
C VAL A 285 -4.88 2.33 1.88
N TYR A 286 -5.89 3.15 1.64
CA TYR A 286 -7.30 2.82 1.72
C TYR A 286 -7.81 2.67 0.29
N THR A 287 -8.46 1.55 -0.03
CA THR A 287 -8.91 1.23 -1.38
C THR A 287 -10.12 0.30 -1.37
N THR A 288 -10.78 0.17 -2.50
CA THR A 288 -11.86 -0.80 -2.69
C THR A 288 -11.37 -2.04 -3.44
N PRO A 289 -12.05 -3.19 -3.33
CA PRO A 289 -11.73 -4.34 -4.18
C PRO A 289 -11.77 -4.01 -5.67
N ARG A 290 -12.68 -3.15 -6.13
CA ARG A 290 -12.77 -2.75 -7.54
C ARG A 290 -11.60 -1.89 -8.00
N ASP A 291 -11.16 -0.93 -7.18
CA ASP A 291 -9.98 -0.13 -7.49
C ASP A 291 -8.72 -1.00 -7.54
N LEU A 292 -8.61 -1.95 -6.60
CA LEU A 292 -7.48 -2.89 -6.58
C LEU A 292 -7.53 -3.87 -7.77
N LEU A 293 -8.72 -4.20 -8.28
CA LEU A 293 -8.87 -4.91 -9.55
C LEU A 293 -8.35 -4.07 -10.73
N ASN A 294 -8.62 -2.76 -10.77
CA ASN A 294 -8.08 -1.87 -11.80
C ASN A 294 -6.55 -1.83 -11.74
N PHE A 295 -5.98 -1.75 -10.55
CA PHE A 295 -4.53 -1.89 -10.37
C PHE A 295 -4.00 -3.23 -10.88
N SER A 296 -4.65 -4.34 -10.54
CA SER A 296 -4.28 -5.66 -11.03
C SER A 296 -4.33 -5.75 -12.56
N LYS A 297 -5.40 -5.23 -13.17
CA LYS A 297 -5.53 -5.18 -14.65
C LYS A 297 -4.36 -4.45 -15.28
N ALA A 298 -3.96 -3.31 -14.71
CA ALA A 298 -2.83 -2.55 -15.22
C ALA A 298 -1.52 -3.35 -15.24
N LEU A 299 -1.29 -4.23 -14.26
CA LEU A 299 -0.09 -5.08 -14.21
C LEU A 299 0.01 -6.08 -15.39
N TYR A 300 -1.11 -6.38 -16.06
CA TYR A 300 -1.11 -7.21 -17.29
C TYR A 300 -0.91 -6.36 -18.56
N ALA A 301 -1.09 -5.05 -18.49
CA ALA A 301 -1.02 -4.19 -19.65
C ALA A 301 0.42 -3.97 -20.10
N LYS A 302 0.70 -4.24 -21.39
CA LYS A 302 2.04 -4.09 -21.97
C LYS A 302 2.58 -2.65 -21.94
N ASN A 303 1.70 -1.67 -21.84
CA ASN A 303 2.02 -0.23 -21.80
C ASN A 303 1.96 0.36 -20.37
N PHE A 304 1.76 -0.46 -19.34
CA PHE A 304 1.81 0.02 -17.96
C PHE A 304 3.25 0.26 -17.49
N LEU A 305 4.11 -0.73 -17.71
CA LEU A 305 5.52 -0.64 -17.39
C LEU A 305 6.31 -1.35 -18.51
N ARG A 306 7.48 -0.84 -18.85
CA ARG A 306 8.38 -1.45 -19.82
C ARG A 306 8.65 -2.92 -19.50
N ALA A 307 8.67 -3.77 -20.51
CA ALA A 307 8.66 -5.23 -20.36
C ALA A 307 9.81 -5.78 -19.50
N ASP A 308 11.04 -5.20 -19.64
CA ASP A 308 12.19 -5.59 -18.83
C ASP A 308 12.02 -5.25 -17.34
N LEU A 309 11.42 -4.10 -17.05
CA LEU A 309 11.10 -3.70 -15.67
C LEU A 309 9.96 -4.54 -15.10
N MET A 310 8.93 -4.84 -15.89
CA MET A 310 7.84 -5.70 -15.45
C MET A 310 8.32 -7.13 -15.18
N LYS A 311 9.23 -7.66 -15.99
CA LYS A 311 9.89 -8.95 -15.73
C LYS A 311 10.61 -8.93 -14.38
N LEU A 312 11.39 -7.87 -14.12
CA LEU A 312 12.11 -7.70 -12.86
C LEU A 312 11.17 -7.67 -11.64
N VAL A 313 9.97 -7.06 -11.79
CA VAL A 313 8.96 -7.00 -10.71
C VAL A 313 8.57 -8.40 -10.23
N PHE A 314 8.36 -9.33 -11.15
CA PHE A 314 7.91 -10.69 -10.86
C PHE A 314 9.04 -11.74 -10.91
N GLU A 315 10.29 -11.30 -10.93
CA GLU A 315 11.46 -12.16 -10.76
C GLU A 315 11.70 -12.42 -9.26
N PRO A 316 12.04 -13.66 -8.86
CA PRO A 316 12.36 -13.96 -7.46
C PRO A 316 13.73 -13.41 -7.08
N HIS A 317 13.79 -12.62 -5.99
CA HIS A 317 15.00 -11.96 -5.50
C HIS A 317 15.45 -12.48 -4.11
N SER A 318 14.85 -13.56 -3.61
CA SER A 318 15.09 -14.12 -2.27
C SER A 318 15.34 -15.62 -2.34
N ASN A 319 16.38 -16.01 -3.11
CA ASN A 319 16.66 -17.42 -3.41
C ASN A 319 17.64 -18.08 -2.41
N GLU A 320 18.07 -17.36 -1.38
CA GLU A 320 19.04 -17.82 -0.41
C GLU A 320 18.48 -18.76 0.67
N ASN A 321 17.16 -18.75 0.86
CA ASN A 321 16.50 -19.61 1.84
C ASN A 321 15.80 -20.77 1.14
N PRO A 322 15.88 -22.00 1.68
CA PRO A 322 15.10 -23.10 1.16
C PRO A 322 13.61 -22.88 1.44
N GLY A 323 12.76 -23.46 0.56
CA GLY A 323 11.31 -23.41 0.68
C GLY A 323 10.64 -22.64 -0.47
N ILE A 324 9.33 -22.57 -0.42
CA ILE A 324 8.53 -22.00 -1.51
C ILE A 324 8.41 -20.47 -1.48
N ASN A 325 8.72 -19.85 -0.34
CA ASN A 325 8.52 -18.42 -0.17
C ASN A 325 9.63 -17.60 -0.83
N ASN A 326 9.24 -16.57 -1.58
CA ASN A 326 10.15 -15.65 -2.25
C ASN A 326 9.55 -14.23 -2.27
N TYR A 327 10.34 -13.28 -2.74
CA TYR A 327 9.94 -11.89 -2.85
C TYR A 327 10.48 -11.27 -4.14
N GLY A 328 9.62 -10.56 -4.86
CA GLY A 328 9.97 -9.77 -6.03
C GLY A 328 10.15 -8.29 -5.68
N VAL A 329 9.73 -7.41 -6.57
CA VAL A 329 9.74 -5.97 -6.35
C VAL A 329 8.38 -5.56 -5.75
N GLY A 330 8.29 -5.57 -4.41
CA GLY A 330 7.06 -5.23 -3.70
C GLY A 330 5.99 -6.33 -3.66
N PHE A 331 6.26 -7.52 -4.19
CA PHE A 331 5.34 -8.66 -4.20
C PHE A 331 5.94 -9.86 -3.49
N ARG A 332 5.14 -10.53 -2.67
CA ARG A 332 5.44 -11.87 -2.15
C ARG A 332 5.18 -12.89 -3.26
N MET A 333 5.90 -13.98 -3.22
CA MET A 333 5.75 -15.10 -4.13
C MET A 333 5.79 -16.42 -3.38
N LYS A 334 5.05 -17.40 -3.90
CA LYS A 334 5.27 -18.82 -3.60
C LYS A 334 5.69 -19.51 -4.90
N ILE A 335 6.81 -20.19 -4.87
CA ILE A 335 7.33 -20.97 -6.00
C ILE A 335 7.25 -22.42 -5.57
N PHE A 336 6.35 -23.16 -6.17
CA PHE A 336 6.07 -24.55 -5.82
C PHE A 336 7.01 -25.50 -6.55
N ASP A 337 7.12 -26.75 -6.05
CA ASP A 337 7.99 -27.78 -6.64
C ASP A 337 7.60 -28.16 -8.08
N ASN A 338 6.33 -27.97 -8.46
CA ASN A 338 5.85 -28.15 -9.83
C ASN A 338 6.21 -26.96 -10.76
N GLY A 339 6.94 -25.97 -10.28
CA GLY A 339 7.34 -24.77 -11.02
C GLY A 339 6.27 -23.66 -11.11
N GLU A 340 5.08 -23.89 -10.52
CA GLU A 340 4.04 -22.85 -10.46
C GLU A 340 4.44 -21.72 -9.52
N LYS A 341 4.10 -20.49 -9.92
CA LYS A 341 4.44 -19.27 -9.17
C LYS A 341 3.18 -18.48 -8.85
N LEU A 342 2.81 -18.44 -7.59
CA LEU A 342 1.76 -17.56 -7.06
C LEU A 342 2.36 -16.22 -6.65
N THR A 343 1.88 -15.13 -7.24
CA THR A 343 2.25 -13.77 -6.86
C THR A 343 1.14 -13.12 -6.03
N TYR A 344 1.49 -12.57 -4.89
CA TYR A 344 0.51 -12.01 -3.96
C TYR A 344 1.13 -11.00 -3.02
N HIS A 345 0.31 -10.32 -2.23
CA HIS A 345 0.70 -9.68 -0.98
C HIS A 345 -0.43 -9.79 0.03
N ASN A 346 -0.07 -10.12 1.27
CA ASN A 346 -0.98 -10.03 2.40
C ASN A 346 -0.82 -8.69 3.11
N GLY A 347 -1.84 -8.26 3.81
CA GLY A 347 -1.82 -7.08 4.65
C GLY A 347 -2.33 -7.37 6.05
N TRP A 348 -1.63 -6.84 7.05
CA TRP A 348 -2.10 -6.83 8.44
C TRP A 348 -1.68 -5.53 9.11
N TRP A 349 -2.63 -4.86 9.73
CA TRP A 349 -2.41 -3.74 10.63
C TRP A 349 -3.64 -3.53 11.50
N HIS A 350 -3.49 -3.56 12.82
CA HIS A 350 -4.62 -3.53 13.75
C HIS A 350 -5.67 -4.62 13.43
N GLY A 351 -6.92 -4.23 13.19
CA GLY A 351 -8.01 -5.13 12.79
C GLY A 351 -8.12 -5.33 11.29
N SER A 352 -7.30 -4.66 10.48
CA SER A 352 -7.33 -4.79 9.02
C SER A 352 -6.52 -5.99 8.56
N ASN A 353 -7.13 -6.82 7.71
CA ASN A 353 -6.48 -7.97 7.05
C ASN A 353 -6.79 -7.89 5.55
N ALA A 354 -5.80 -8.11 4.71
CA ALA A 354 -6.00 -8.06 3.27
C ALA A 354 -5.22 -9.16 2.55
N VAL A 355 -5.78 -9.59 1.42
CA VAL A 355 -5.14 -10.45 0.43
C VAL A 355 -5.31 -9.79 -0.93
N PHE A 356 -4.22 -9.70 -1.66
CA PHE A 356 -4.17 -9.35 -3.06
C PHE A 356 -3.35 -10.40 -3.79
N ALA A 357 -4.00 -11.28 -4.56
CA ALA A 357 -3.33 -12.27 -5.40
C ALA A 357 -3.54 -11.92 -6.88
N HIS A 358 -2.46 -11.99 -7.64
CA HIS A 358 -2.37 -11.65 -9.05
C HIS A 358 -1.76 -12.83 -9.80
N LEU A 359 -2.61 -13.61 -10.48
CA LEU A 359 -2.25 -14.86 -11.13
C LEU A 359 -1.81 -14.59 -12.56
N LEU A 360 -0.51 -14.71 -12.83
CA LEU A 360 0.11 -14.26 -14.07
C LEU A 360 -0.30 -15.06 -15.31
N LYS A 361 -0.61 -16.36 -15.17
CA LYS A 361 -0.94 -17.24 -16.30
C LYS A 361 -2.43 -17.18 -16.66
N SER A 362 -3.29 -17.22 -15.65
CA SER A 362 -4.75 -17.31 -15.83
C SER A 362 -5.44 -15.95 -15.97
N ASN A 363 -4.75 -14.84 -15.76
CA ASN A 363 -5.30 -13.50 -15.68
C ASN A 363 -6.38 -13.37 -14.59
N VAL A 364 -6.20 -14.09 -13.48
CA VAL A 364 -7.13 -14.06 -12.35
C VAL A 364 -6.61 -13.16 -11.25
N THR A 365 -7.51 -12.42 -10.64
CA THR A 365 -7.26 -11.59 -9.47
C THR A 365 -8.17 -12.00 -8.34
N ILE A 366 -7.59 -12.21 -7.14
CA ILE A 366 -8.31 -12.53 -5.92
C ILE A 366 -8.01 -11.43 -4.91
N ILE A 367 -9.06 -10.77 -4.42
CA ILE A 367 -8.97 -9.66 -3.49
C ILE A 367 -9.88 -9.94 -2.31
N ALA A 368 -9.32 -9.93 -1.11
CA ALA A 368 -10.08 -10.04 0.13
C ALA A 368 -9.59 -8.93 1.07
N ILE A 369 -10.49 -8.09 1.55
CA ILE A 369 -10.15 -6.98 2.45
C ILE A 369 -11.10 -7.01 3.63
N GLY A 370 -10.57 -7.28 4.84
CA GLY A 370 -11.32 -7.29 6.08
C GLY A 370 -10.95 -6.12 6.98
N ASN A 371 -11.92 -5.56 7.70
CA ASN A 371 -11.69 -4.54 8.71
C ASN A 371 -12.01 -5.02 10.15
N LYS A 372 -12.18 -6.31 10.31
CA LYS A 372 -12.36 -6.98 11.58
C LYS A 372 -11.32 -8.11 11.68
N TYR A 373 -10.42 -8.03 12.67
CA TYR A 373 -9.29 -8.95 12.75
C TYR A 373 -9.71 -10.41 12.63
N SER A 374 -9.23 -11.07 11.59
CA SER A 374 -9.41 -12.51 11.40
C SER A 374 -8.36 -13.07 10.43
N SER A 375 -7.58 -14.05 10.86
CA SER A 375 -6.64 -14.78 9.99
C SER A 375 -7.37 -15.54 8.86
N ARG A 376 -8.68 -15.79 8.99
CA ARG A 376 -9.48 -16.44 7.94
C ARG A 376 -9.50 -15.68 6.61
N VAL A 377 -9.27 -14.36 6.61
CA VAL A 377 -9.17 -13.56 5.39
C VAL A 377 -8.08 -14.11 4.46
N TYR A 378 -6.97 -14.58 5.04
CA TYR A 378 -5.83 -15.10 4.26
C TYR A 378 -6.13 -16.42 3.54
N SER A 379 -7.15 -17.17 3.96
CA SER A 379 -7.57 -18.39 3.25
C SER A 379 -8.09 -18.11 1.84
N ALA A 380 -8.37 -16.84 1.49
CA ALA A 380 -8.73 -16.45 0.13
C ALA A 380 -7.64 -16.81 -0.91
N LEU A 381 -6.36 -16.92 -0.49
CA LEU A 381 -5.29 -17.40 -1.37
C LEU A 381 -5.53 -18.79 -1.91
N SER A 382 -6.20 -19.68 -1.16
CA SER A 382 -6.48 -21.03 -1.60
C SER A 382 -7.44 -21.10 -2.80
N LEU A 383 -8.25 -20.04 -3.03
CA LEU A 383 -9.08 -19.93 -4.23
C LEU A 383 -8.24 -19.90 -5.52
N SER A 384 -6.95 -19.58 -5.44
CA SER A 384 -6.06 -19.63 -6.60
C SER A 384 -5.94 -21.04 -7.22
N GLY A 385 -6.06 -22.09 -6.42
CA GLY A 385 -6.08 -23.48 -6.89
C GLY A 385 -7.27 -23.85 -7.79
N LEU A 386 -8.30 -22.99 -7.89
CA LEU A 386 -9.39 -23.15 -8.86
C LEU A 386 -8.97 -22.78 -10.29
N PHE A 387 -7.85 -22.08 -10.47
CA PHE A 387 -7.46 -21.46 -11.73
C PHE A 387 -6.11 -21.91 -12.28
N GLU A 388 -5.20 -22.28 -11.41
CA GLU A 388 -3.84 -22.75 -11.75
C GLU A 388 -3.49 -23.93 -10.86
N ASP A 389 -2.49 -24.73 -11.27
CA ASP A 389 -2.09 -25.96 -10.58
C ASP A 389 -1.28 -25.67 -9.31
N PHE A 390 -1.89 -24.92 -8.39
CA PHE A 390 -1.35 -24.70 -7.06
C PHE A 390 -1.76 -25.85 -6.12
N PRO A 391 -0.89 -26.30 -5.21
CA PRO A 391 -1.15 -27.43 -4.33
C PRO A 391 -2.07 -27.06 -3.16
N TYR A 392 -3.20 -26.41 -3.45
CA TYR A 392 -4.24 -26.13 -2.49
C TYR A 392 -5.36 -27.16 -2.61
N GLU A 393 -5.71 -27.77 -1.50
CA GLU A 393 -6.84 -28.67 -1.40
C GLU A 393 -8.15 -27.87 -1.44
N THR A 394 -8.61 -27.52 -2.64
CA THR A 394 -9.82 -26.71 -2.84
C THR A 394 -11.07 -27.38 -2.29
N GLU A 395 -11.09 -28.71 -2.18
CA GLU A 395 -12.18 -29.48 -1.54
C GLU A 395 -12.32 -29.13 -0.06
N LYS A 396 -11.22 -28.90 0.64
CA LYS A 396 -11.22 -28.47 2.04
C LYS A 396 -11.74 -27.05 2.25
N LEU A 397 -11.77 -26.21 1.21
CA LEU A 397 -12.42 -24.90 1.26
C LEU A 397 -13.92 -24.99 1.50
N LEU A 398 -14.51 -26.15 1.17
CA LEU A 398 -15.94 -26.42 1.33
C LEU A 398 -16.28 -26.98 2.71
N GLU A 399 -15.30 -27.49 3.43
CA GLU A 399 -15.47 -28.02 4.77
C GLU A 399 -15.15 -26.92 5.80
N VAL A 400 -16.16 -26.51 6.57
CA VAL A 400 -15.96 -25.64 7.74
C VAL A 400 -15.32 -26.47 8.85
N THR A 401 -14.03 -26.65 8.78
CA THR A 401 -13.27 -27.20 9.88
C THR A 401 -12.96 -26.12 10.92
N ASN A 402 -12.91 -26.56 12.16
CA ASN A 402 -12.70 -25.82 13.40
C ASN A 402 -11.68 -24.68 13.24
N PRO A 403 -11.89 -23.48 13.85
CA PRO A 403 -10.96 -22.33 13.76
C PRO A 403 -9.52 -22.60 14.18
N LYS A 404 -9.26 -23.74 14.82
CA LYS A 404 -7.92 -24.15 15.26
C LYS A 404 -7.08 -24.86 14.18
N ASP A 405 -7.71 -25.36 13.11
CA ASP A 405 -7.05 -26.12 12.05
C ASP A 405 -6.80 -25.29 10.77
N SER A 406 -7.23 -24.02 10.75
CA SER A 406 -6.99 -23.15 9.63
C SER A 406 -5.53 -22.73 9.60
N LEU A 407 -4.81 -23.30 8.62
CA LEU A 407 -3.53 -22.84 8.07
C LEU A 407 -2.58 -22.29 9.16
N LYS A 408 -1.52 -23.01 9.44
CA LYS A 408 -0.29 -22.38 9.96
C LYS A 408 0.04 -21.28 8.95
N THR A 409 -0.51 -20.09 9.21
CA THR A 409 -0.20 -18.91 8.42
C THR A 409 1.29 -18.64 8.59
N ASP A 410 1.96 -18.37 7.48
CA ASP A 410 3.38 -17.96 7.43
C ASP A 410 3.65 -16.63 8.19
N GLU A 411 2.82 -16.30 9.18
CA GLU A 411 2.94 -15.09 10.01
C GLU A 411 4.07 -15.18 11.08
N GLY A 412 4.78 -16.31 11.15
CA GLY A 412 5.92 -16.51 12.05
C GLY A 412 7.27 -16.12 11.48
N ALA A 413 7.33 -15.54 10.28
CA ALA A 413 8.56 -15.08 9.62
C ALA A 413 8.52 -13.57 9.36
N GLU A 414 8.05 -12.75 10.34
CA GLU A 414 8.33 -11.32 10.38
C GLU A 414 9.66 -10.99 11.06
#